data_0c01e1023497ec25bdf3ec401a61522e
#
_entry.id   0c01e1023497ec25bdf3ec401a61522e
#
_cell.length_a   1.000
_cell.length_b   1.000
_cell.length_c   1.000
_cell.angle_alpha   90.00
_cell.angle_beta   90.00
_cell.angle_gamma   90.00
#
_symmetry.space_group_name_H-M   'P 1'
#
loop_
_entity.id
_entity.type
_entity.pdbx_description
1 polymer ?
#
loop_
_entity_poly.entity_id
_entity_poly.type
_entity_poly.pdbx_seq_one_letter_code
_entity_poly.pdbx_strand_id
1 'polypeptide(L)'
;MAYIADLHPLGSSNIYSKYADDLTILNPANSSVSISDEFDHVQHWASANQLMINIAKTKEIVLHRSSARHYIIPSPIASIEQVDCVKLLGVYFTDNLSFCPHVSHLVTVLNQRFYLLGQLRRRGLAMHGLQTVFKSIILSKILYACQSFSGFLSLGDIDRLQSCLDKAHKWGFTQSPSY
;
A
#
# COMPACT_ATOMS: atom_id res chain seq x y z
N MET A 1 15.27 -3.88 18.60
CA MET A 1 14.18 -3.43 17.74
C MET A 1 12.84 -3.61 18.46
N ALA A 2 12.44 -2.69 19.31
CA ALA A 2 11.13 -2.73 19.98
C ALA A 2 10.77 -1.40 20.64
N TYR A 3 11.03 -0.28 19.95
CA TYR A 3 10.75 1.04 20.52
C TYR A 3 9.26 1.28 20.80
N ILE A 4 8.36 0.54 20.14
CA ILE A 4 6.91 0.71 20.27
C ILE A 4 6.19 -0.60 20.71
N ALA A 5 6.92 -1.57 21.25
CA ALA A 5 6.34 -2.89 21.58
C ALA A 5 5.31 -2.81 22.71
N ASP A 6 5.54 -1.95 23.70
CA ASP A 6 4.73 -1.72 24.89
C ASP A 6 3.54 -0.77 24.68
N LEU A 7 3.46 -0.11 23.52
CA LEU A 7 2.30 0.73 23.20
C LEU A 7 1.12 -0.16 22.80
N HIS A 8 0.02 -0.08 23.51
CA HIS A 8 -1.20 -0.87 23.27
C HIS A 8 -2.42 0.05 23.09
N PRO A 9 -3.45 -0.39 22.33
CA PRO A 9 -4.68 0.38 22.20
C PRO A 9 -5.41 0.53 23.53
N LEU A 10 -6.13 1.66 23.71
CA LEU A 10 -7.02 1.91 24.83
C LEU A 10 -8.32 1.10 24.68
N GLY A 11 -8.88 1.08 23.47
CA GLY A 11 -10.12 0.37 23.17
C GLY A 11 -9.84 -1.10 22.85
N SER A 12 -10.60 -2.02 23.44
CA SER A 12 -10.44 -3.46 23.21
C SER A 12 -10.75 -3.91 21.78
N SER A 13 -11.51 -3.12 21.02
CA SER A 13 -11.84 -3.35 19.62
C SER A 13 -10.86 -2.66 18.66
N ASN A 14 -10.03 -1.75 19.16
CA ASN A 14 -9.07 -1.01 18.37
C ASN A 14 -7.81 -1.85 18.15
N ILE A 15 -7.16 -1.67 17.00
CA ILE A 15 -6.00 -2.47 16.62
C ILE A 15 -4.83 -1.56 16.26
N TYR A 16 -3.67 -1.82 16.84
CA TYR A 16 -2.41 -1.21 16.46
C TYR A 16 -1.60 -2.18 15.60
N SER A 17 -1.38 -1.81 14.34
CA SER A 17 -0.44 -2.51 13.47
C SER A 17 0.88 -1.75 13.43
N LYS A 18 1.95 -2.41 13.82
CA LYS A 18 3.29 -1.82 14.01
C LYS A 18 4.26 -2.42 13.00
N TYR A 19 4.93 -1.58 12.23
CA TYR A 19 5.96 -2.00 11.29
C TYR A 19 7.16 -1.04 11.36
N ALA A 20 8.25 -1.51 11.94
CA ALA A 20 9.40 -0.70 12.28
C ALA A 20 9.02 0.53 13.11
N ASP A 21 9.12 1.73 12.55
CA ASP A 21 8.72 3.02 13.11
C ASP A 21 7.32 3.47 12.69
N ASP A 22 6.70 2.77 11.74
CA ASP A 22 5.33 3.07 11.31
C ASP A 22 4.30 2.43 12.24
N LEU A 23 3.34 3.23 12.69
CA LEU A 23 2.17 2.81 13.46
C LEU A 23 0.90 3.09 12.65
N THR A 24 0.06 2.08 12.51
CA THR A 24 -1.29 2.20 11.94
C THR A 24 -2.32 1.90 13.03
N ILE A 25 -3.23 2.83 13.27
CA ILE A 25 -4.34 2.68 14.20
C ILE A 25 -5.59 2.34 13.40
N LEU A 26 -6.22 1.23 13.72
CA LEU A 26 -7.52 0.84 13.18
C LEU A 26 -8.58 1.00 14.28
N ASN A 27 -9.53 1.91 14.04
CA ASN A 27 -10.63 2.19 14.97
C ASN A 27 -11.95 1.82 14.28
N PRO A 28 -12.62 0.74 14.69
CA PRO A 28 -13.94 0.39 14.18
C PRO A 28 -15.00 1.42 14.57
N ALA A 29 -16.00 1.62 13.71
CA ALA A 29 -17.07 2.60 13.93
C ALA A 29 -17.89 2.35 15.21
N ASN A 30 -17.90 1.13 15.73
CA ASN A 30 -18.56 0.74 16.98
C ASN A 30 -17.61 0.68 18.18
N SER A 31 -16.41 1.22 18.06
CA SER A 31 -15.49 1.28 19.19
C SER A 31 -16.02 2.18 20.30
N SER A 32 -15.80 1.79 21.55
CA SER A 32 -16.11 2.60 22.73
C SER A 32 -15.11 3.73 22.97
N VAL A 33 -13.94 3.67 22.31
CA VAL A 33 -12.89 4.69 22.42
C VAL A 33 -12.74 5.34 21.03
N SER A 34 -12.79 6.67 21.01
CA SER A 34 -12.69 7.41 19.75
C SER A 34 -11.28 7.35 19.16
N ILE A 35 -11.17 7.59 17.86
CA ILE A 35 -9.85 7.69 17.18
C ILE A 35 -9.03 8.86 17.74
N SER A 36 -9.67 9.94 18.16
CA SER A 36 -8.99 11.09 18.80
C SER A 36 -8.37 10.69 20.14
N ASP A 37 -9.09 9.97 21.00
CA ASP A 37 -8.57 9.51 22.29
C ASP A 37 -7.40 8.53 22.09
N GLU A 38 -7.49 7.64 21.08
CA GLU A 38 -6.38 6.74 20.72
C GLU A 38 -5.15 7.52 20.23
N PHE A 39 -5.37 8.55 19.42
CA PHE A 39 -4.27 9.37 18.93
C PHE A 39 -3.62 10.17 20.06
N ASP A 40 -4.41 10.76 20.96
CA ASP A 40 -3.91 11.45 22.14
C ASP A 40 -3.10 10.51 23.06
N HIS A 41 -3.55 9.27 23.21
CA HIS A 41 -2.80 8.23 23.93
C HIS A 41 -1.44 7.97 23.29
N VAL A 42 -1.39 7.83 21.97
CA VAL A 42 -0.13 7.65 21.24
C VAL A 42 0.79 8.87 21.39
N GLN A 43 0.25 10.08 21.36
CA GLN A 43 1.02 11.31 21.55
C GLN A 43 1.63 11.37 22.97
N HIS A 44 0.86 11.05 24.00
CA HIS A 44 1.34 10.99 25.38
C HIS A 44 2.43 9.94 25.55
N TRP A 45 2.21 8.74 25.00
CA TRP A 45 3.21 7.68 25.03
C TRP A 45 4.51 8.09 24.32
N ALA A 46 4.40 8.69 23.13
CA ALA A 46 5.56 9.16 22.36
C ALA A 46 6.35 10.22 23.14
N SER A 47 5.65 11.19 23.74
CA SER A 47 6.28 12.24 24.58
C SER A 47 7.00 11.63 25.78
N ALA A 48 6.40 10.68 26.49
CA ALA A 48 7.01 9.99 27.62
C ALA A 48 8.27 9.20 27.22
N ASN A 49 8.34 8.72 25.98
CA ASN A 49 9.48 7.99 25.42
C ASN A 49 10.45 8.88 24.62
N GLN A 50 10.30 10.21 24.69
CA GLN A 50 11.16 11.19 23.96
C GLN A 50 11.12 11.00 22.43
N LEU A 51 10.00 10.53 21.90
CA LEU A 51 9.74 10.35 20.48
C LEU A 51 8.87 11.49 19.95
N MET A 52 9.08 11.87 18.71
CA MET A 52 8.25 12.89 18.02
C MET A 52 7.45 12.25 16.90
N ILE A 53 6.13 12.44 16.95
CA ILE A 53 5.24 12.03 15.86
C ILE A 53 5.38 13.02 14.71
N ASN A 54 5.58 12.53 13.51
CA ASN A 54 5.63 13.35 12.31
C ASN A 54 4.21 13.63 11.81
N ILE A 55 3.59 14.68 12.32
CA ILE A 55 2.22 15.10 11.98
C ILE A 55 2.05 15.32 10.47
N ALA A 56 3.03 15.91 9.79
CA ALA A 56 2.94 16.16 8.34
C ALA A 56 2.87 14.87 7.50
N LYS A 57 3.41 13.76 8.00
CA LYS A 57 3.32 12.43 7.35
C LYS A 57 2.16 11.59 7.87
N THR A 58 1.61 11.94 9.03
CA THR A 58 0.45 11.24 9.59
C THR A 58 -0.79 11.61 8.78
N LYS A 59 -1.56 10.60 8.39
CA LYS A 59 -2.79 10.76 7.62
C LYS A 59 -3.91 9.98 8.26
N GLU A 60 -5.11 10.49 8.15
CA GLU A 60 -6.34 9.81 8.50
C GLU A 60 -7.08 9.41 7.23
N ILE A 61 -7.61 8.21 7.18
CA ILE A 61 -8.51 7.76 6.14
C ILE A 61 -9.73 7.11 6.76
N VAL A 62 -10.91 7.48 6.30
CA VAL A 62 -12.17 6.93 6.78
C VAL A 62 -12.69 5.92 5.78
N LEU A 63 -12.57 4.64 6.12
CA LEU A 63 -13.01 3.57 5.24
C LEU A 63 -14.53 3.42 5.30
N HIS A 64 -15.16 3.40 4.14
CA HIS A 64 -16.60 3.22 4.02
C HIS A 64 -16.98 2.30 2.88
N ARG A 65 -18.20 1.74 2.94
CA ARG A 65 -18.73 0.94 1.85
C ARG A 65 -19.26 1.83 0.74
N SER A 66 -18.86 1.60 -0.51
CA SER A 66 -19.27 2.38 -1.69
C SER A 66 -20.78 2.49 -1.91
N SER A 67 -21.58 1.55 -1.36
CA SER A 67 -23.05 1.52 -1.48
C SER A 67 -23.79 2.19 -0.33
N ALA A 68 -23.10 2.80 0.63
CA ALA A 68 -23.75 3.46 1.76
C ALA A 68 -24.45 4.75 1.30
N ARG A 69 -25.78 4.75 1.27
CA ARG A 69 -26.61 5.91 0.85
C ARG A 69 -26.56 7.08 1.85
N HIS A 70 -26.23 6.81 3.11
CA HIS A 70 -26.14 7.79 4.19
C HIS A 70 -24.86 7.49 4.99
N TYR A 71 -23.78 8.10 4.57
CA TYR A 71 -22.51 8.02 5.25
C TYR A 71 -22.13 9.41 5.76
N ILE A 72 -21.98 9.51 7.08
CA ILE A 72 -21.51 10.74 7.72
C ILE A 72 -20.01 10.56 7.95
N ILE A 73 -19.21 11.34 7.24
CA ILE A 73 -17.77 11.39 7.48
C ILE A 73 -17.54 12.02 8.86
N PRO A 74 -16.84 11.34 9.77
CA PRO A 74 -16.50 11.91 11.06
C PRO A 74 -15.58 13.11 10.89
N SER A 75 -15.62 14.03 11.84
CA SER A 75 -14.70 15.17 11.86
C SER A 75 -13.26 14.69 11.94
N PRO A 76 -12.34 15.29 11.18
CA PRO A 76 -10.93 14.94 11.22
C PRO A 76 -10.33 15.08 12.62
N ILE A 77 -9.35 14.24 12.93
CA ILE A 77 -8.50 14.44 14.12
C ILE A 77 -7.81 15.79 14.01
N ALA A 78 -7.81 16.57 15.07
CA ALA A 78 -7.14 17.87 15.09
C ALA A 78 -5.68 17.75 14.62
N SER A 79 -5.29 18.61 13.70
CA SER A 79 -3.94 18.67 13.09
C SER A 79 -3.57 17.51 12.15
N ILE A 80 -4.44 16.53 11.93
CA ILE A 80 -4.21 15.42 10.99
C ILE A 80 -5.01 15.65 9.70
N GLU A 81 -4.35 15.49 8.58
CA GLU A 81 -5.01 15.56 7.26
C GLU A 81 -5.83 14.30 7.00
N GLN A 82 -7.13 14.47 6.81
CA GLN A 82 -8.01 13.40 6.35
C GLN A 82 -7.94 13.31 4.82
N VAL A 83 -7.70 12.10 4.29
CA VAL A 83 -7.47 11.87 2.87
C VAL A 83 -8.35 10.75 2.32
N ASP A 84 -8.68 10.82 1.02
CA ASP A 84 -9.46 9.78 0.32
C ASP A 84 -8.58 8.65 -0.22
N CYS A 85 -7.27 8.86 -0.27
CA CYS A 85 -6.31 7.86 -0.74
C CYS A 85 -5.03 7.92 0.09
N VAL A 86 -4.56 6.78 0.56
CA VAL A 86 -3.35 6.67 1.36
C VAL A 86 -2.40 5.63 0.77
N LYS A 87 -1.11 5.83 1.02
CA LYS A 87 -0.07 4.85 0.75
C LYS A 87 0.40 4.23 2.06
N LEU A 88 0.09 2.97 2.28
CA LEU A 88 0.54 2.20 3.44
C LEU A 88 1.50 1.10 3.00
N LEU A 89 2.70 1.08 3.57
CA LEU A 89 3.75 0.09 3.26
C LEU A 89 3.94 -0.16 1.75
N GLY A 90 3.86 0.91 0.95
CA GLY A 90 4.07 0.84 -0.50
C GLY A 90 2.84 0.50 -1.35
N VAL A 91 1.69 0.22 -0.73
CA VAL A 91 0.41 -0.04 -1.40
C VAL A 91 -0.49 1.18 -1.27
N TYR A 92 -1.11 1.62 -2.37
CA TYR A 92 -2.11 2.69 -2.37
C TYR A 92 -3.50 2.09 -2.30
N PHE A 93 -4.37 2.64 -1.48
CA PHE A 93 -5.79 2.31 -1.45
C PHE A 93 -6.61 3.55 -1.10
N THR A 94 -7.86 3.51 -1.50
CA THR A 94 -8.80 4.59 -1.28
C THR A 94 -9.75 4.29 -0.12
N ASP A 95 -10.48 5.28 0.31
CA ASP A 95 -11.53 5.23 1.34
C ASP A 95 -12.60 4.14 1.11
N ASN A 96 -12.86 3.78 -0.14
CA ASN A 96 -13.77 2.72 -0.54
C ASN A 96 -13.07 1.37 -0.85
N LEU A 97 -11.80 1.22 -0.42
CA LEU A 97 -10.95 0.05 -0.65
C LEU A 97 -10.71 -0.28 -2.14
N SER A 98 -10.71 0.72 -3.01
CA SER A 98 -10.25 0.56 -4.38
C SER A 98 -8.73 0.62 -4.45
N PHE A 99 -8.14 -0.30 -5.22
CA PHE A 99 -6.70 -0.36 -5.48
C PHE A 99 -6.34 0.16 -6.88
N CYS A 100 -7.26 0.80 -7.59
CA CYS A 100 -7.01 1.39 -8.91
C CYS A 100 -5.83 2.39 -8.91
N PRO A 101 -5.64 3.27 -7.89
CA PRO A 101 -4.46 4.13 -7.81
C PRO A 101 -3.16 3.32 -7.68
N HIS A 102 -3.18 2.20 -6.94
CA HIS A 102 -2.02 1.31 -6.81
C HIS A 102 -1.66 0.67 -8.15
N VAL A 103 -2.64 0.10 -8.85
CA VAL A 103 -2.42 -0.50 -10.16
C VAL A 103 -1.91 0.53 -11.17
N SER A 104 -2.46 1.75 -11.16
CA SER A 104 -2.01 2.85 -12.03
C SER A 104 -0.55 3.22 -11.78
N HIS A 105 -0.17 3.36 -10.50
CA HIS A 105 1.22 3.58 -10.11
C HIS A 105 2.11 2.41 -10.51
N LEU A 106 1.66 1.19 -10.25
CA LEU A 106 2.41 -0.04 -10.56
C LEU A 106 2.68 -0.13 -12.06
N VAL A 107 1.67 0.00 -12.90
CA VAL A 107 1.81 -0.03 -14.38
C VAL A 107 2.78 1.05 -14.87
N THR A 108 2.75 2.25 -14.30
CA THR A 108 3.70 3.32 -14.62
C THR A 108 5.15 2.89 -14.32
N VAL A 109 5.39 2.37 -13.12
CA VAL A 109 6.72 1.89 -12.70
C VAL A 109 7.18 0.71 -13.57
N LEU A 110 6.28 -0.22 -13.89
CA LEU A 110 6.59 -1.37 -14.74
C LEU A 110 7.00 -0.91 -16.15
N ASN A 111 6.30 0.06 -16.74
CA ASN A 111 6.65 0.60 -18.06
C ASN A 111 8.05 1.28 -18.07
N GLN A 112 8.38 2.03 -17.03
CA GLN A 112 9.72 2.59 -16.85
C GLN A 112 10.80 1.50 -16.81
N ARG A 113 10.54 0.41 -16.06
CA ARG A 113 11.48 -0.71 -15.95
C ARG A 113 11.59 -1.52 -17.24
N PHE A 114 10.51 -1.68 -17.99
CA PHE A 114 10.55 -2.26 -19.33
C PHE A 114 11.42 -1.44 -20.29
N TYR A 115 11.35 -0.11 -20.20
CA TYR A 115 12.23 0.75 -20.98
C TYR A 115 13.70 0.48 -20.64
N LEU A 116 14.05 0.38 -19.36
CA LEU A 116 15.42 0.05 -18.92
C LEU A 116 15.87 -1.32 -19.42
N LEU A 117 15.02 -2.34 -19.37
CA LEU A 117 15.31 -3.66 -19.94
C LEU A 117 15.57 -3.58 -21.44
N GLY A 118 14.79 -2.78 -22.17
CA GLY A 118 15.00 -2.51 -23.59
C GLY A 118 16.37 -1.88 -23.86
N GLN A 119 16.84 -0.96 -23.02
CA GLN A 119 18.18 -0.35 -23.13
C GLN A 119 19.28 -1.39 -22.87
N LEU A 120 19.14 -2.22 -21.84
CA LEU A 120 20.10 -3.29 -21.55
C LEU A 120 20.21 -4.28 -22.71
N ARG A 121 19.08 -4.64 -23.32
CA ARG A 121 19.04 -5.50 -24.52
C ARG A 121 19.78 -4.89 -25.71
N ARG A 122 19.57 -3.59 -25.96
CA ARG A 122 20.26 -2.87 -27.06
C ARG A 122 21.77 -2.79 -26.83
N ARG A 123 22.22 -2.80 -25.58
CA ARG A 123 23.63 -2.80 -25.19
C ARG A 123 24.25 -4.20 -25.17
N GLY A 124 23.53 -5.22 -25.63
CA GLY A 124 24.05 -6.57 -25.79
C GLY A 124 23.98 -7.47 -24.55
N LEU A 125 23.22 -7.09 -23.53
CA LEU A 125 23.02 -7.99 -22.39
C LEU A 125 22.31 -9.27 -22.87
N ALA A 126 22.93 -10.43 -22.58
CA ALA A 126 22.41 -11.72 -22.97
C ALA A 126 21.02 -12.00 -22.36
N MET A 127 20.20 -12.81 -23.04
CA MET A 127 18.81 -13.10 -22.64
C MET A 127 18.71 -13.63 -21.21
N HIS A 128 19.61 -14.50 -20.79
CA HIS A 128 19.64 -14.99 -19.41
C HIS A 128 19.79 -13.83 -18.40
N GLY A 129 20.70 -12.87 -18.66
CA GLY A 129 20.84 -11.68 -17.81
C GLY A 129 19.59 -10.81 -17.80
N LEU A 130 18.96 -10.62 -18.97
CA LEU A 130 17.68 -9.89 -19.07
C LEU A 130 16.56 -10.56 -18.30
N GLN A 131 16.45 -11.89 -18.32
CA GLN A 131 15.48 -12.65 -17.53
C GLN A 131 15.71 -12.52 -16.02
N THR A 132 16.98 -12.52 -15.59
CA THR A 132 17.33 -12.28 -14.19
C THR A 132 16.92 -10.89 -13.74
N VAL A 133 17.26 -9.86 -14.52
CA VAL A 133 16.86 -8.49 -14.23
C VAL A 133 15.32 -8.34 -14.24
N PHE A 134 14.62 -8.94 -15.22
CA PHE A 134 13.16 -8.94 -15.27
C PHE A 134 12.55 -9.50 -13.97
N LYS A 135 13.01 -10.67 -13.53
CA LYS A 135 12.52 -11.28 -12.28
C LYS A 135 12.76 -10.37 -11.08
N SER A 136 13.93 -9.76 -10.99
CA SER A 136 14.34 -8.96 -9.84
C SER A 136 13.63 -7.61 -9.74
N ILE A 137 13.34 -6.93 -10.85
CA ILE A 137 12.81 -5.57 -10.80
C ILE A 137 11.37 -5.44 -11.29
N ILE A 138 10.86 -6.34 -12.12
CA ILE A 138 9.50 -6.31 -12.64
C ILE A 138 8.62 -7.30 -11.91
N LEU A 139 8.95 -8.59 -11.98
CA LEU A 139 8.12 -9.64 -11.36
C LEU A 139 8.03 -9.48 -9.85
N SER A 140 9.15 -9.21 -9.18
CA SER A 140 9.17 -8.93 -7.74
C SER A 140 8.28 -7.75 -7.35
N LYS A 141 8.18 -6.72 -8.21
CA LYS A 141 7.34 -5.55 -7.94
C LYS A 141 5.84 -5.86 -8.11
N ILE A 142 5.48 -6.71 -9.07
CA ILE A 142 4.09 -7.18 -9.24
C ILE A 142 3.68 -8.05 -8.06
N LEU A 143 4.57 -8.95 -7.62
CA LEU A 143 4.29 -9.89 -6.53
C LEU A 143 4.33 -9.23 -5.14
N TYR A 144 4.94 -8.03 -5.03
CA TYR A 144 5.00 -7.33 -3.76
C TYR A 144 3.61 -7.02 -3.23
N ALA A 145 3.31 -7.54 -2.04
CA ALA A 145 2.03 -7.37 -1.35
C ALA A 145 0.78 -7.77 -2.17
N CYS A 146 0.94 -8.54 -3.26
CA CYS A 146 -0.16 -8.85 -4.17
C CYS A 146 -1.30 -9.60 -3.44
N GLN A 147 -1.00 -10.41 -2.43
CA GLN A 147 -1.99 -11.09 -1.59
C GLN A 147 -2.91 -10.11 -0.84
N SER A 148 -2.44 -8.88 -0.55
CA SER A 148 -3.20 -7.89 0.19
C SER A 148 -4.25 -7.18 -0.66
N PHE A 149 -4.09 -7.13 -1.99
CA PHE A 149 -4.96 -6.35 -2.86
C PHE A 149 -5.57 -7.12 -4.03
N SER A 150 -5.04 -8.30 -4.38
CA SER A 150 -5.49 -9.04 -5.58
C SER A 150 -6.98 -9.38 -5.57
N GLY A 151 -7.55 -9.68 -4.42
CA GLY A 151 -8.98 -9.99 -4.27
C GLY A 151 -9.92 -8.77 -4.45
N PHE A 152 -9.37 -7.56 -4.48
CA PHE A 152 -10.13 -6.31 -4.63
C PHE A 152 -9.96 -5.66 -6.01
N LEU A 153 -9.23 -6.29 -6.92
CA LEU A 153 -8.98 -5.74 -8.23
C LEU A 153 -10.22 -5.81 -9.12
N SER A 154 -10.49 -4.73 -9.86
CA SER A 154 -11.46 -4.75 -10.94
C SER A 154 -10.93 -5.58 -12.13
N LEU A 155 -11.82 -6.06 -12.99
CA LEU A 155 -11.42 -6.74 -14.23
C LEU A 155 -10.50 -5.85 -15.07
N GLY A 156 -10.79 -4.56 -15.17
CA GLY A 156 -9.93 -3.61 -15.90
C GLY A 156 -8.53 -3.46 -15.30
N ASP A 157 -8.38 -3.55 -13.98
CA ASP A 157 -7.08 -3.51 -13.32
C ASP A 157 -6.29 -4.81 -13.58
N ILE A 158 -6.96 -5.94 -13.57
CA ILE A 158 -6.38 -7.24 -13.91
C ILE A 158 -5.88 -7.22 -15.36
N ASP A 159 -6.68 -6.76 -16.31
CA ASP A 159 -6.32 -6.66 -17.73
C ASP A 159 -5.08 -5.77 -17.94
N ARG A 160 -4.99 -4.66 -17.21
CA ARG A 160 -3.82 -3.75 -17.26
C ARG A 160 -2.54 -4.43 -16.78
N LEU A 161 -2.61 -5.20 -15.70
CA LEU A 161 -1.47 -5.97 -15.18
C LEU A 161 -1.11 -7.12 -16.12
N GLN A 162 -2.13 -7.83 -16.64
CA GLN A 162 -1.93 -8.91 -17.61
C GLN A 162 -1.23 -8.40 -18.87
N SER A 163 -1.61 -7.23 -19.40
CA SER A 163 -0.95 -6.60 -20.54
C SER A 163 0.55 -6.37 -20.34
N CYS A 164 0.97 -6.10 -19.08
CA CYS A 164 2.39 -5.99 -18.75
C CYS A 164 3.09 -7.37 -18.80
N LEU A 165 2.43 -8.44 -18.36
CA LEU A 165 2.98 -9.79 -18.42
C LEU A 165 3.04 -10.31 -19.86
N ASP A 166 2.03 -10.03 -20.68
CA ASP A 166 1.99 -10.37 -22.11
C ASP A 166 3.12 -9.67 -22.88
N LYS A 167 3.39 -8.40 -22.54
CA LYS A 167 4.53 -7.67 -23.08
C LYS A 167 5.86 -8.34 -22.70
N ALA A 168 6.00 -8.80 -21.46
CA ALA A 168 7.18 -9.51 -21.00
C ALA A 168 7.38 -10.82 -21.77
N HIS A 169 6.29 -11.57 -21.99
CA HIS A 169 6.30 -12.80 -22.76
C HIS A 169 6.70 -12.53 -24.24
N LYS A 170 6.04 -11.57 -24.90
CA LYS A 170 6.36 -11.16 -26.28
C LYS A 170 7.82 -10.77 -26.45
N TRP A 171 8.45 -10.24 -25.42
CA TRP A 171 9.86 -9.84 -25.46
C TRP A 171 10.83 -10.97 -25.08
N GLY A 172 10.32 -12.15 -24.71
CA GLY A 172 11.09 -13.35 -24.34
C GLY A 172 11.67 -13.32 -22.93
N PHE A 173 11.18 -12.43 -22.05
CA PHE A 173 11.65 -12.34 -20.66
C PHE A 173 11.03 -13.42 -19.77
N THR A 174 9.89 -13.98 -20.16
CA THR A 174 9.25 -15.11 -19.49
C THR A 174 9.13 -16.28 -20.45
N GLN A 175 9.25 -17.49 -19.94
CA GLN A 175 8.83 -18.68 -20.68
C GLN A 175 7.30 -18.76 -20.62
N SER A 176 6.65 -19.25 -21.69
CA SER A 176 5.22 -19.59 -21.61
C SER A 176 4.99 -20.51 -20.41
N PRO A 177 3.97 -20.26 -19.57
CA PRO A 177 3.50 -21.32 -18.71
C PRO A 177 3.10 -22.47 -19.63
N SER A 178 3.81 -23.60 -19.54
CA SER A 178 3.35 -24.85 -20.12
C SER A 178 2.15 -25.28 -19.29
N TYR A 179 0.94 -25.04 -19.82
CA TYR A 179 -0.28 -25.64 -19.30
C TYR A 179 -0.37 -27.09 -19.78
#